data_82e538f0cc18c984146d12bb3c2a2264
#
_entry.id   82e538f0cc18c984146d12bb3c2a2264
#
_cell.length_a   1.000
_cell.length_b   1.000
_cell.length_c   1.000
_cell.angle_alpha   90.00
_cell.angle_beta   90.00
_cell.angle_gamma   90.00
#
_symmetry.space_group_name_H-M   'P 1'
#
loop_
_entity.id
_entity.type
_entity.pdbx_description
1 polymer ?
#
loop_
_entity_poly.entity_id
_entity_poly.type
_entity_poly.pdbx_seq_one_letter_code
_entity_poly.pdbx_strand_id
1 'polypeptide(L)'
;MCRLALLGILACLPSLFAADTPTKGKATAFVAPATKLAPAVKRLGDKGDKEGLDYLVYLPADYDQDKAKLWPLVVFLHGSGERGADVQLVRKTGLTQTLEQRGATAYVMIAPQCPLGGGWNTGALDKLLDQTLADYRVDKKRVILTGLSMGGYGTWKWGAEHPERFAALIPVCGGGKPETATSLKGMPIWGFHGDADTAVKLTAGQAMIDAAKQAGAVAKFTIYPGVGHQSWGKAYTEPELESWILAKKK
;
A
#
# COMPACT_ATOMS: atom_id res chain seq x y z
N MET A 1 -60.57 -44.77 -48.91
CA MET A 1 -59.73 -44.02 -49.84
C MET A 1 -58.38 -43.75 -49.16
N CYS A 2 -57.40 -44.41 -49.67
CA CYS A 2 -56.08 -44.56 -49.16
C CYS A 2 -55.19 -43.39 -49.65
N ARG A 3 -54.44 -42.68 -48.82
CA ARG A 3 -53.28 -41.86 -49.23
C ARG A 3 -52.10 -42.18 -48.37
N LEU A 4 -51.10 -42.77 -48.95
CA LEU A 4 -49.74 -42.99 -48.49
C LEU A 4 -49.07 -41.64 -48.24
N ALA A 5 -48.38 -41.54 -47.15
CA ALA A 5 -47.39 -40.48 -46.92
C ALA A 5 -46.00 -41.13 -46.74
N LEU A 6 -45.07 -40.70 -47.59
CA LEU A 6 -43.65 -41.11 -47.58
C LEU A 6 -42.94 -40.57 -46.35
N LEU A 7 -42.25 -41.45 -45.65
CA LEU A 7 -41.24 -41.07 -44.68
C LEU A 7 -39.90 -40.69 -45.37
N GLY A 8 -39.49 -39.47 -45.29
CA GLY A 8 -38.15 -39.06 -45.65
C GLY A 8 -37.20 -39.17 -44.42
N ILE A 9 -36.24 -40.04 -44.52
CA ILE A 9 -35.16 -40.21 -43.52
C ILE A 9 -34.11 -39.11 -43.77
N LEU A 10 -33.99 -38.13 -42.85
CA LEU A 10 -32.96 -37.15 -42.87
C LEU A 10 -31.80 -37.65 -42.00
N ALA A 11 -30.70 -38.03 -42.65
CA ALA A 11 -29.46 -38.42 -41.96
C ALA A 11 -28.80 -37.22 -41.35
N CYS A 12 -28.72 -37.20 -40.04
CA CYS A 12 -28.00 -36.18 -39.25
C CYS A 12 -26.53 -36.61 -39.15
N LEU A 13 -25.64 -35.86 -39.82
CA LEU A 13 -24.20 -36.01 -39.67
C LEU A 13 -23.78 -35.30 -38.36
N PRO A 14 -22.95 -35.91 -37.49
CA PRO A 14 -22.41 -35.24 -36.34
C PRO A 14 -21.27 -34.32 -36.76
N SER A 15 -21.41 -33.00 -36.54
CA SER A 15 -20.34 -32.03 -36.62
C SER A 15 -19.33 -32.29 -35.50
N LEU A 16 -18.12 -32.67 -35.85
CA LEU A 16 -16.96 -32.65 -34.94
C LEU A 16 -16.66 -31.21 -34.58
N PHE A 17 -17.01 -30.80 -33.36
CA PHE A 17 -16.41 -29.65 -32.72
C PHE A 17 -15.03 -30.09 -32.19
N ALA A 18 -13.97 -29.64 -32.84
CA ALA A 18 -12.63 -29.70 -32.27
C ALA A 18 -12.59 -28.78 -31.06
N ALA A 19 -12.39 -29.37 -29.88
CA ALA A 19 -12.12 -28.61 -28.66
C ALA A 19 -10.70 -28.04 -28.74
N ASP A 20 -10.59 -26.73 -28.89
CA ASP A 20 -9.33 -26.01 -28.70
C ASP A 20 -8.88 -26.19 -27.27
N THR A 21 -7.84 -26.96 -27.07
CA THR A 21 -7.11 -27.02 -25.79
C THR A 21 -6.40 -25.68 -25.56
N PRO A 22 -6.62 -25.01 -24.41
CA PRO A 22 -5.87 -23.81 -24.11
C PRO A 22 -4.40 -24.17 -23.93
N THR A 23 -3.56 -23.63 -24.79
CA THR A 23 -2.11 -23.67 -24.66
C THR A 23 -1.74 -23.04 -23.31
N LYS A 24 -1.18 -23.85 -22.41
CA LYS A 24 -0.56 -23.39 -21.16
C LYS A 24 0.52 -22.38 -21.53
N GLY A 25 0.22 -21.09 -21.41
CA GLY A 25 1.21 -20.03 -21.44
C GLY A 25 2.25 -20.37 -20.37
N LYS A 26 3.52 -20.51 -20.77
CA LYS A 26 4.64 -20.64 -19.85
C LYS A 26 4.61 -19.40 -18.96
N ALA A 27 4.26 -19.60 -17.70
CA ALA A 27 4.54 -18.62 -16.68
C ALA A 27 6.05 -18.38 -16.70
N THR A 28 6.47 -17.21 -17.14
CA THR A 28 7.85 -16.77 -17.01
C THR A 28 8.11 -16.70 -15.51
N ALA A 29 8.88 -17.66 -15.00
CA ALA A 29 9.33 -17.64 -13.62
C ALA A 29 10.06 -16.31 -13.41
N PHE A 30 9.59 -15.51 -12.47
CA PHE A 30 10.26 -14.30 -12.01
C PHE A 30 11.59 -14.74 -11.41
N VAL A 31 12.68 -14.55 -12.15
CA VAL A 31 14.02 -14.73 -11.62
C VAL A 31 14.27 -13.53 -10.72
N ALA A 32 14.22 -13.75 -9.42
CA ALA A 32 14.54 -12.72 -8.44
C ALA A 32 15.95 -12.17 -8.74
N PRO A 33 16.17 -10.85 -8.79
CA PRO A 33 17.50 -10.30 -8.98
C PRO A 33 18.39 -10.76 -7.83
N ALA A 34 19.63 -11.18 -8.14
CA ALA A 34 20.61 -11.70 -7.19
C ALA A 34 21.12 -10.64 -6.19
N THR A 35 20.68 -9.40 -6.30
CA THR A 35 21.06 -8.29 -5.42
C THR A 35 19.94 -8.04 -4.40
N LYS A 36 20.29 -8.15 -3.12
CA LYS A 36 19.41 -7.82 -2.01
C LYS A 36 18.95 -6.36 -2.13
N LEU A 37 17.63 -6.11 -2.09
CA LEU A 37 17.09 -4.76 -2.04
C LEU A 37 17.63 -4.05 -0.78
N ALA A 38 18.41 -3.00 -0.96
CA ALA A 38 18.97 -2.20 0.11
C ALA A 38 18.57 -0.73 -0.08
N PRO A 39 18.06 -0.06 0.97
CA PRO A 39 17.71 1.35 0.87
C PRO A 39 18.94 2.25 0.90
N ALA A 40 18.81 3.42 0.25
CA ALA A 40 19.70 4.54 0.53
C ALA A 40 19.22 5.26 1.81
N VAL A 41 20.18 5.69 2.63
CA VAL A 41 19.91 6.59 3.77
C VAL A 41 20.01 8.02 3.29
N LYS A 42 19.01 8.83 3.56
CA LYS A 42 18.92 10.26 3.23
C LYS A 42 18.50 11.06 4.46
N ARG A 43 18.65 12.38 4.35
CA ARG A 43 18.21 13.31 5.39
C ARG A 43 17.46 14.49 4.78
N LEU A 44 16.36 14.87 5.41
CA LEU A 44 15.67 16.12 5.20
C LEU A 44 16.36 17.19 6.05
N GLY A 45 16.73 18.33 5.46
CA GLY A 45 17.41 19.42 6.15
C GLY A 45 18.87 19.13 6.49
N ASP A 46 19.55 20.11 7.12
CA ASP A 46 20.94 20.00 7.51
C ASP A 46 21.11 19.16 8.79
N LYS A 47 22.36 18.68 9.00
CA LYS A 47 22.69 17.97 10.22
C LYS A 47 22.59 18.94 11.41
N GLY A 48 21.65 18.64 12.34
CA GLY A 48 21.34 19.51 13.48
C GLY A 48 20.02 20.28 13.36
N ASP A 49 19.39 20.27 12.19
CA ASP A 49 18.01 20.78 12.03
C ASP A 49 17.06 19.95 12.90
N LYS A 50 16.34 20.62 13.84
CA LYS A 50 15.40 19.99 14.76
C LYS A 50 14.16 19.41 14.05
N GLU A 51 13.83 19.94 12.88
CA GLU A 51 12.74 19.43 12.02
C GLU A 51 13.26 18.44 10.95
N GLY A 52 14.58 18.24 10.89
CA GLY A 52 15.19 17.31 9.96
C GLY A 52 14.83 15.86 10.29
N LEU A 53 14.58 15.06 9.25
CA LEU A 53 14.25 13.64 9.36
C LEU A 53 15.28 12.81 8.60
N ASP A 54 15.87 11.82 9.25
CA ASP A 54 16.57 10.76 8.55
C ASP A 54 15.52 9.81 7.94
N TYR A 55 15.72 9.37 6.72
CA TYR A 55 14.79 8.50 6.04
C TYR A 55 15.49 7.50 5.11
N LEU A 56 14.82 6.39 4.88
CA LEU A 56 15.23 5.37 3.92
C LEU A 56 14.53 5.61 2.59
N VAL A 57 15.26 5.35 1.49
CA VAL A 57 14.71 5.38 0.13
C VAL A 57 14.92 4.02 -0.52
N TYR A 58 13.86 3.42 -1.00
CA TYR A 58 13.86 2.20 -1.79
C TYR A 58 13.48 2.53 -3.23
N LEU A 59 14.29 2.07 -4.18
CA LEU A 59 14.05 2.29 -5.59
C LEU A 59 13.80 0.96 -6.31
N PRO A 60 12.90 0.92 -7.31
CA PRO A 60 12.76 -0.23 -8.20
C PRO A 60 14.09 -0.57 -8.90
N ALA A 61 14.33 -1.84 -9.17
CA ALA A 61 15.58 -2.29 -9.81
C ALA A 61 15.80 -1.66 -11.20
N ASP A 62 14.72 -1.35 -11.91
CA ASP A 62 14.71 -0.69 -13.22
C ASP A 62 14.53 0.83 -13.15
N TYR A 63 14.66 1.43 -11.96
CA TYR A 63 14.45 2.88 -11.77
C TYR A 63 15.25 3.74 -12.73
N ASP A 64 16.50 3.38 -13.00
CA ASP A 64 17.39 4.15 -13.85
C ASP A 64 17.40 3.74 -15.33
N GLN A 65 16.68 2.69 -15.71
CA GLN A 65 16.64 2.18 -17.08
C GLN A 65 15.82 3.10 -18.02
N ASP A 66 14.71 3.67 -17.51
CA ASP A 66 13.87 4.61 -18.24
C ASP A 66 13.78 5.93 -17.48
N LYS A 67 14.49 6.95 -17.98
CA LYS A 67 14.53 8.28 -17.35
C LYS A 67 13.23 9.07 -17.52
N ALA A 68 12.36 8.68 -18.45
CA ALA A 68 11.04 9.32 -18.67
C ALA A 68 9.95 8.71 -17.79
N LYS A 69 10.16 7.51 -17.26
CA LYS A 69 9.17 6.80 -16.43
C LYS A 69 8.96 7.50 -15.09
N LEU A 70 7.70 7.79 -14.76
CA LEU A 70 7.28 8.26 -13.46
C LEU A 70 6.72 7.09 -12.64
N TRP A 71 7.19 6.95 -11.42
CA TRP A 71 6.87 5.84 -10.53
C TRP A 71 5.80 6.21 -9.50
N PRO A 72 4.98 5.27 -9.03
CA PRO A 72 4.20 5.49 -7.81
C PRO A 72 5.15 5.76 -6.64
N LEU A 73 4.70 6.57 -5.68
CA LEU A 73 5.39 6.82 -4.42
C LEU A 73 4.59 6.21 -3.27
N VAL A 74 5.25 5.42 -2.43
CA VAL A 74 4.69 4.96 -1.15
C VAL A 74 5.45 5.65 -0.02
N VAL A 75 4.72 6.30 0.88
CA VAL A 75 5.27 6.84 2.13
C VAL A 75 4.89 5.89 3.26
N PHE A 76 5.89 5.32 3.94
CA PHE A 76 5.68 4.39 5.04
C PHE A 76 6.03 5.01 6.39
N LEU A 77 5.08 5.04 7.30
CA LEU A 77 5.23 5.53 8.67
C LEU A 77 5.32 4.34 9.65
N HIS A 78 6.46 4.20 10.31
CA HIS A 78 6.70 3.14 11.30
C HIS A 78 5.92 3.33 12.61
N GLY A 79 5.97 2.33 13.48
CA GLY A 79 5.38 2.35 14.81
C GLY A 79 6.22 3.07 15.86
N SER A 80 5.80 3.01 17.12
CA SER A 80 6.50 3.67 18.21
C SER A 80 7.84 3.03 18.57
N GLY A 81 8.04 1.75 18.23
CA GLY A 81 9.25 1.00 18.55
C GLY A 81 10.48 1.41 17.73
N GLU A 82 10.29 2.01 16.56
CA GLU A 82 11.35 2.38 15.63
C GLU A 82 11.75 3.87 15.73
N ARG A 83 11.19 4.60 16.71
CA ARG A 83 11.59 5.98 17.01
C ARG A 83 13.06 6.06 17.43
N GLY A 84 13.72 7.15 17.08
CA GLY A 84 15.09 7.37 17.51
C GLY A 84 15.94 8.21 16.57
N ALA A 85 17.24 7.94 16.60
CA ALA A 85 18.26 8.57 15.75
C ALA A 85 19.05 7.54 14.93
N ASP A 86 18.62 6.29 14.93
CA ASP A 86 19.17 5.23 14.08
C ASP A 86 18.10 4.76 13.08
N VAL A 87 18.13 5.34 11.91
CA VAL A 87 17.16 5.04 10.83
C VAL A 87 17.18 3.57 10.40
N GLN A 88 18.23 2.79 10.73
CA GLN A 88 18.29 1.37 10.45
C GLN A 88 17.24 0.57 11.25
N LEU A 89 16.73 1.11 12.35
CA LEU A 89 15.63 0.51 13.11
C LEU A 89 14.36 0.38 12.26
N VAL A 90 14.11 1.34 11.38
CA VAL A 90 12.93 1.35 10.49
C VAL A 90 12.91 0.15 9.54
N ARG A 91 14.06 -0.47 9.24
CA ARG A 91 14.17 -1.66 8.36
C ARG A 91 13.64 -2.94 9.00
N LYS A 92 13.48 -2.95 10.33
CA LYS A 92 13.23 -4.18 11.09
C LYS A 92 11.75 -4.58 11.18
N THR A 93 10.84 -3.76 10.62
CA THR A 93 9.40 -3.99 10.79
C THR A 93 8.58 -3.51 9.59
N GLY A 94 7.37 -4.03 9.45
CA GLY A 94 6.36 -3.57 8.52
C GLY A 94 6.76 -3.68 7.06
N LEU A 95 6.40 -2.66 6.27
CA LEU A 95 6.59 -2.69 4.82
C LEU A 95 8.06 -2.72 4.40
N THR A 96 8.95 -2.03 5.11
CA THR A 96 10.39 -2.03 4.84
C THR A 96 10.98 -3.43 4.97
N GLN A 97 10.68 -4.14 6.07
CA GLN A 97 11.10 -5.52 6.27
C GLN A 97 10.56 -6.44 5.16
N THR A 98 9.27 -6.28 4.83
CA THR A 98 8.62 -7.09 3.77
C THR A 98 9.29 -6.90 2.42
N LEU A 99 9.59 -5.66 2.02
CA LEU A 99 10.27 -5.37 0.76
C LEU A 99 11.70 -5.93 0.72
N GLU A 100 12.45 -5.80 1.81
CA GLU A 100 13.81 -6.33 1.90
C GLU A 100 13.84 -7.87 1.87
N GLN A 101 12.87 -8.54 2.51
CA GLN A 101 12.72 -9.99 2.43
C GLN A 101 12.35 -10.45 1.01
N ARG A 102 11.50 -9.69 0.32
CA ARG A 102 11.12 -9.95 -1.06
C ARG A 102 12.25 -9.63 -2.06
N GLY A 103 13.16 -8.72 -1.72
CA GLY A 103 14.26 -8.30 -2.56
C GLY A 103 13.89 -7.38 -3.73
N ALA A 104 12.64 -6.88 -3.79
CA ALA A 104 12.14 -6.05 -4.88
C ALA A 104 11.04 -5.09 -4.43
N THR A 105 10.88 -4.00 -5.18
CA THR A 105 9.75 -3.06 -5.09
C THR A 105 9.29 -2.63 -6.47
N ALA A 106 8.00 -2.42 -6.65
CA ALA A 106 7.38 -1.93 -7.88
C ALA A 106 7.10 -0.40 -7.86
N TYR A 107 7.52 0.28 -6.80
CA TYR A 107 7.32 1.72 -6.57
C TYR A 107 8.53 2.32 -5.85
N VAL A 108 8.70 3.62 -5.94
CA VAL A 108 9.59 4.37 -5.04
C VAL A 108 8.96 4.36 -3.65
N MET A 109 9.73 4.04 -2.60
CA MET A 109 9.24 4.15 -1.24
C MET A 109 10.19 4.98 -0.40
N ILE A 110 9.63 5.88 0.41
CA ILE A 110 10.34 6.58 1.49
C ILE A 110 9.81 6.13 2.84
N ALA A 111 10.72 5.98 3.80
CA ALA A 111 10.40 5.59 5.16
C ALA A 111 11.18 6.46 6.17
N PRO A 112 10.61 7.61 6.60
CA PRO A 112 11.24 8.47 7.58
C PRO A 112 11.31 7.81 8.95
N GLN A 113 12.26 8.28 9.79
CA GLN A 113 12.30 7.94 11.21
C GLN A 113 11.74 9.10 12.05
N CYS A 114 10.73 8.78 12.88
CA CYS A 114 10.21 9.68 13.88
C CYS A 114 11.20 9.81 15.05
N PRO A 115 11.53 11.01 15.52
CA PRO A 115 12.40 11.21 16.68
C PRO A 115 11.83 10.60 17.97
N LEU A 116 12.70 10.38 18.96
CA LEU A 116 12.27 9.96 20.30
C LEU A 116 11.35 11.01 20.94
N GLY A 117 10.44 10.54 21.80
CA GLY A 117 9.56 11.38 22.62
C GLY A 117 8.38 12.01 21.89
N GLY A 118 8.30 11.87 20.54
CA GLY A 118 7.24 12.47 19.73
C GLY A 118 6.32 11.45 19.03
N GLY A 119 5.34 12.01 18.32
CA GLY A 119 4.56 11.36 17.28
C GLY A 119 4.90 11.96 15.92
N TRP A 120 4.17 11.57 14.90
CA TRP A 120 4.38 12.07 13.54
C TRP A 120 4.03 13.56 13.44
N ASN A 121 5.04 14.38 13.09
CA ASN A 121 4.87 15.80 12.76
C ASN A 121 4.53 15.92 11.27
N THR A 122 3.28 16.25 10.98
CA THR A 122 2.78 16.33 9.59
C THR A 122 3.42 17.45 8.79
N GLY A 123 3.80 18.57 9.42
CA GLY A 123 4.54 19.63 8.75
C GLY A 123 5.95 19.22 8.30
N ALA A 124 6.67 18.42 9.12
CA ALA A 124 7.95 17.84 8.71
C ALA A 124 7.77 16.79 7.60
N LEU A 125 6.69 16.02 7.66
CA LEU A 125 6.35 15.05 6.60
C LEU A 125 5.98 15.74 5.29
N ASP A 126 5.30 16.89 5.33
CA ASP A 126 5.01 17.68 4.12
C ASP A 126 6.28 18.17 3.44
N LYS A 127 7.22 18.72 4.21
CA LYS A 127 8.54 19.14 3.70
C LYS A 127 9.31 17.96 3.08
N LEU A 128 9.28 16.79 3.73
CA LEU A 128 9.90 15.58 3.21
C LEU A 128 9.25 15.11 1.91
N LEU A 129 7.93 15.14 1.84
CA LEU A 129 7.19 14.77 0.63
C LEU A 129 7.52 15.73 -0.53
N ASP A 130 7.56 17.05 -0.27
CA ASP A 130 7.91 18.04 -1.30
C ASP A 130 9.33 17.83 -1.84
N GLN A 131 10.32 17.60 -0.94
CA GLN A 131 11.68 17.26 -1.36
C GLN A 131 11.71 15.95 -2.17
N THR A 132 10.99 14.93 -1.73
CA THR A 132 10.91 13.64 -2.46
C THR A 132 10.33 13.82 -3.85
N LEU A 133 9.27 14.63 -3.99
CA LEU A 133 8.63 14.94 -5.27
C LEU A 133 9.53 15.78 -6.21
N ALA A 134 10.52 16.47 -5.67
CA ALA A 134 11.52 17.21 -6.45
C ALA A 134 12.71 16.32 -6.84
N ASP A 135 13.16 15.45 -5.95
CA ASP A 135 14.41 14.68 -6.09
C ASP A 135 14.24 13.39 -6.90
N TYR A 136 13.01 12.82 -6.92
CA TYR A 136 12.75 11.52 -7.54
C TYR A 136 11.72 11.60 -8.66
N ARG A 137 11.85 10.70 -9.65
CA ARG A 137 10.91 10.55 -10.76
C ARG A 137 9.64 9.83 -10.29
N VAL A 138 8.76 10.54 -9.60
CA VAL A 138 7.50 10.04 -9.07
C VAL A 138 6.29 10.73 -9.69
N ASP A 139 5.22 9.98 -9.91
CA ASP A 139 3.93 10.54 -10.34
C ASP A 139 3.22 11.16 -9.13
N LYS A 140 3.15 12.48 -9.08
CA LYS A 140 2.47 13.25 -8.02
C LYS A 140 0.99 12.87 -7.84
N LYS A 141 0.38 12.22 -8.84
CA LYS A 141 -0.99 11.69 -8.76
C LYS A 141 -1.06 10.28 -8.19
N ARG A 142 0.07 9.66 -7.87
CA ARG A 142 0.16 8.27 -7.39
C ARG A 142 0.98 8.19 -6.10
N VAL A 143 0.67 9.06 -5.13
CA VAL A 143 1.27 9.06 -3.81
C VAL A 143 0.37 8.30 -2.85
N ILE A 144 0.86 7.24 -2.27
CA ILE A 144 0.14 6.38 -1.32
C ILE A 144 0.77 6.54 0.06
N LEU A 145 -0.05 6.77 1.07
CA LEU A 145 0.38 6.87 2.46
C LEU A 145 -0.02 5.61 3.23
N THR A 146 0.94 5.01 3.92
CA THR A 146 0.70 3.85 4.79
C THR A 146 1.50 3.96 6.08
N GLY A 147 1.06 3.26 7.10
CA GLY A 147 1.79 3.16 8.37
C GLY A 147 1.14 2.22 9.35
N LEU A 148 1.93 1.73 10.30
CA LEU A 148 1.50 0.77 11.30
C LEU A 148 1.47 1.38 12.72
N SER A 149 0.51 0.99 13.56
CA SER A 149 0.40 1.42 14.94
C SER A 149 0.44 2.96 15.07
N MET A 150 1.43 3.56 15.69
CA MET A 150 1.66 5.01 15.69
C MET A 150 1.67 5.59 14.26
N GLY A 151 2.27 4.87 13.29
CA GLY A 151 2.22 5.24 11.87
C GLY A 151 0.83 5.09 11.26
N GLY A 152 0.02 4.17 11.76
CA GLY A 152 -1.40 4.06 11.39
C GLY A 152 -2.22 5.27 11.82
N TYR A 153 -1.97 5.77 13.05
CA TYR A 153 -2.50 7.06 13.50
C TYR A 153 -1.98 8.22 12.64
N GLY A 154 -0.68 8.21 12.30
CA GLY A 154 -0.07 9.18 11.40
C GLY A 154 -0.72 9.17 10.01
N THR A 155 -1.03 7.99 9.49
CA THR A 155 -1.72 7.81 8.20
C THR A 155 -3.10 8.45 8.22
N TRP A 156 -3.91 8.20 9.24
CA TRP A 156 -5.21 8.85 9.39
C TRP A 156 -5.09 10.36 9.55
N LYS A 157 -4.19 10.81 10.44
CA LYS A 157 -4.01 12.24 10.71
C LYS A 157 -3.57 12.99 9.46
N TRP A 158 -2.44 12.62 8.89
CA TRP A 158 -1.85 13.33 7.75
C TRP A 158 -2.70 13.21 6.49
N GLY A 159 -3.30 12.04 6.26
CA GLY A 159 -4.25 11.84 5.17
C GLY A 159 -5.50 12.72 5.26
N ALA A 160 -6.00 12.98 6.48
CA ALA A 160 -7.15 13.86 6.70
C ALA A 160 -6.77 15.35 6.67
N GLU A 161 -5.57 15.72 7.09
CA GLU A 161 -5.08 17.11 7.04
C GLU A 161 -4.78 17.56 5.60
N HIS A 162 -4.28 16.65 4.75
CA HIS A 162 -3.85 16.95 3.36
C HIS A 162 -4.34 15.89 2.36
N PRO A 163 -5.66 15.66 2.25
CA PRO A 163 -6.21 14.59 1.39
C PRO A 163 -5.85 14.79 -0.09
N GLU A 164 -5.63 16.04 -0.52
CA GLU A 164 -5.22 16.39 -1.88
C GLU A 164 -3.82 15.88 -2.23
N ARG A 165 -3.00 15.49 -1.27
CA ARG A 165 -1.64 14.97 -1.51
C ARG A 165 -1.62 13.49 -1.86
N PHE A 166 -2.64 12.73 -1.47
CA PHE A 166 -2.64 11.27 -1.53
C PHE A 166 -3.66 10.70 -2.52
N ALA A 167 -3.27 9.65 -3.22
CA ALA A 167 -4.15 8.85 -4.08
C ALA A 167 -4.84 7.72 -3.30
N ALA A 168 -4.28 7.31 -2.16
CA ALA A 168 -4.86 6.31 -1.28
C ALA A 168 -4.20 6.32 0.11
N LEU A 169 -4.93 5.80 1.11
CA LEU A 169 -4.46 5.61 2.48
C LEU A 169 -4.52 4.12 2.86
N ILE A 170 -3.49 3.63 3.56
CA ILE A 170 -3.42 2.25 4.07
C ILE A 170 -3.05 2.28 5.55
N PRO A 171 -3.97 2.60 6.46
CA PRO A 171 -3.73 2.56 7.89
C PRO A 171 -3.74 1.12 8.42
N VAL A 172 -2.70 0.72 9.17
CA VAL A 172 -2.58 -0.63 9.75
C VAL A 172 -2.55 -0.51 11.28
N CYS A 173 -3.41 -1.25 11.97
CA CYS A 173 -3.58 -1.31 13.44
C CYS A 173 -3.46 0.08 14.11
N GLY A 174 -4.07 1.08 13.50
CA GLY A 174 -4.11 2.44 14.00
C GLY A 174 -5.54 2.95 14.15
N GLY A 175 -5.68 4.04 14.87
CA GLY A 175 -6.93 4.79 15.02
C GLY A 175 -6.73 6.25 14.70
N GLY A 176 -7.70 7.07 15.07
CA GLY A 176 -7.66 8.52 14.85
C GLY A 176 -8.83 9.21 15.52
N LYS A 177 -9.10 10.43 15.07
CA LYS A 177 -10.27 11.22 15.47
C LYS A 177 -11.33 11.11 14.37
N PRO A 178 -12.45 10.40 14.58
CA PRO A 178 -13.45 10.16 13.54
C PRO A 178 -13.98 11.45 12.87
N GLU A 179 -14.07 12.53 13.62
CA GLU A 179 -14.49 13.85 13.13
C GLU A 179 -13.61 14.41 12.01
N THR A 180 -12.34 14.01 11.96
CA THR A 180 -11.41 14.45 10.90
C THR A 180 -11.66 13.74 9.56
N ALA A 181 -12.38 12.62 9.56
CA ALA A 181 -12.63 11.85 8.34
C ALA A 181 -13.53 12.56 7.32
N THR A 182 -14.16 13.67 7.70
CA THR A 182 -15.01 14.49 6.81
C THR A 182 -14.28 15.02 5.58
N SER A 183 -12.96 15.20 5.67
CA SER A 183 -12.10 15.63 4.56
C SER A 183 -11.78 14.50 3.55
N LEU A 184 -12.09 13.24 3.87
CA LEU A 184 -11.67 12.07 3.08
C LEU A 184 -12.70 11.63 2.02
N LYS A 185 -13.63 12.50 1.61
CA LYS A 185 -14.61 12.19 0.56
C LYS A 185 -13.91 11.74 -0.72
N GLY A 186 -14.33 10.59 -1.25
CA GLY A 186 -13.75 9.99 -2.46
C GLY A 186 -12.40 9.30 -2.26
N MET A 187 -11.76 9.41 -1.09
CA MET A 187 -10.45 8.81 -0.82
C MET A 187 -10.51 7.29 -0.83
N PRO A 188 -9.70 6.60 -1.64
CA PRO A 188 -9.51 5.15 -1.53
C PRO A 188 -8.78 4.81 -0.23
N ILE A 189 -9.37 3.96 0.60
CA ILE A 189 -8.79 3.55 1.88
C ILE A 189 -8.85 2.03 2.01
N TRP A 190 -7.73 1.41 2.40
CA TRP A 190 -7.73 0.01 2.80
C TRP A 190 -7.09 -0.13 4.18
N GLY A 191 -7.93 -0.20 5.20
CA GLY A 191 -7.50 -0.40 6.58
C GLY A 191 -7.28 -1.87 6.91
N PHE A 192 -6.37 -2.14 7.85
CA PHE A 192 -6.07 -3.48 8.36
C PHE A 192 -5.97 -3.48 9.88
N HIS A 193 -6.52 -4.51 10.53
CA HIS A 193 -6.45 -4.65 11.99
C HIS A 193 -6.56 -6.11 12.44
N GLY A 194 -6.01 -6.43 13.60
CA GLY A 194 -6.26 -7.70 14.27
C GLY A 194 -7.39 -7.56 15.29
N ASP A 195 -8.31 -8.53 15.39
CA ASP A 195 -9.43 -8.45 16.34
C ASP A 195 -9.03 -8.74 17.79
N ALA A 196 -7.88 -9.38 18.00
CA ALA A 196 -7.29 -9.62 19.32
C ALA A 196 -6.26 -8.55 19.73
N ASP A 197 -6.25 -7.38 19.06
CA ASP A 197 -5.33 -6.29 19.37
C ASP A 197 -5.67 -5.65 20.73
N THR A 198 -4.74 -5.77 21.69
CA THR A 198 -4.87 -5.23 23.05
C THR A 198 -4.17 -3.87 23.22
N ALA A 199 -3.27 -3.49 22.30
CA ALA A 199 -2.54 -2.23 22.34
C ALA A 199 -3.34 -1.09 21.68
N VAL A 200 -3.87 -1.33 20.49
CA VAL A 200 -4.82 -0.45 19.79
C VAL A 200 -6.08 -1.25 19.55
N LYS A 201 -7.14 -0.93 20.28
CA LYS A 201 -8.40 -1.66 20.15
C LYS A 201 -8.94 -1.61 18.73
N LEU A 202 -9.45 -2.73 18.22
CA LEU A 202 -10.11 -2.82 16.90
C LEU A 202 -11.13 -1.69 16.70
N THR A 203 -11.87 -1.35 17.77
CA THR A 203 -12.87 -0.28 17.74
C THR A 203 -12.34 1.08 17.33
N ALA A 204 -11.05 1.37 17.60
CA ALA A 204 -10.42 2.62 17.17
C ALA A 204 -10.22 2.67 15.64
N GLY A 205 -9.78 1.57 15.03
CA GLY A 205 -9.69 1.44 13.58
C GLY A 205 -11.06 1.42 12.92
N GLN A 206 -12.00 0.65 13.49
CA GLN A 206 -13.38 0.56 12.99
C GLN A 206 -14.07 1.92 12.96
N ALA A 207 -13.96 2.71 14.05
CA ALA A 207 -14.56 4.04 14.12
C ALA A 207 -14.07 4.98 13.00
N MET A 208 -12.76 4.91 12.66
CA MET A 208 -12.20 5.70 11.56
C MET A 208 -12.72 5.25 10.19
N ILE A 209 -12.81 3.93 9.97
CA ILE A 209 -13.34 3.37 8.72
C ILE A 209 -14.82 3.75 8.54
N ASP A 210 -15.61 3.67 9.60
CA ASP A 210 -17.03 4.00 9.54
C ASP A 210 -17.25 5.49 9.28
N ALA A 211 -16.50 6.35 9.97
CA ALA A 211 -16.54 7.79 9.74
C ALA A 211 -16.11 8.16 8.31
N ALA A 212 -15.04 7.53 7.79
CA ALA A 212 -14.60 7.74 6.42
C ALA A 212 -15.66 7.31 5.39
N LYS A 213 -16.31 6.16 5.60
CA LYS A 213 -17.42 5.71 4.74
C LYS A 213 -18.59 6.70 4.78
N GLN A 214 -18.97 7.19 5.98
CA GLN A 214 -20.03 8.20 6.15
C GLN A 214 -19.68 9.50 5.42
N ALA A 215 -18.40 9.88 5.39
CA ALA A 215 -17.91 11.03 4.63
C ALA A 215 -17.85 10.79 3.12
N GLY A 216 -18.13 9.57 2.63
CA GLY A 216 -18.12 9.20 1.22
C GLY A 216 -16.75 8.73 0.71
N ALA A 217 -15.84 8.28 1.58
CA ALA A 217 -14.62 7.59 1.17
C ALA A 217 -14.93 6.19 0.63
N VAL A 218 -14.06 5.70 -0.28
CA VAL A 218 -14.12 4.33 -0.80
C VAL A 218 -13.27 3.43 0.10
N ALA A 219 -13.82 3.03 1.25
CA ALA A 219 -13.07 2.36 2.30
C ALA A 219 -13.36 0.85 2.39
N LYS A 220 -12.29 0.03 2.39
CA LYS A 220 -12.26 -1.41 2.70
C LYS A 220 -11.56 -1.60 4.05
N PHE A 221 -12.02 -2.56 4.85
CA PHE A 221 -11.40 -2.93 6.12
C PHE A 221 -11.20 -4.44 6.20
N THR A 222 -9.96 -4.87 6.33
CA THR A 222 -9.60 -6.27 6.54
C THR A 222 -9.29 -6.49 8.02
N ILE A 223 -10.08 -7.35 8.66
CA ILE A 223 -9.89 -7.75 10.06
C ILE A 223 -9.33 -9.16 10.07
N TYR A 224 -8.23 -9.36 10.79
CA TYR A 224 -7.59 -10.67 10.92
C TYR A 224 -8.02 -11.36 12.22
N PRO A 225 -8.80 -12.46 12.15
CA PRO A 225 -9.26 -13.18 13.34
C PRO A 225 -8.13 -13.75 14.16
N GLY A 226 -8.18 -13.57 15.49
CA GLY A 226 -7.19 -14.05 16.44
C GLY A 226 -5.84 -13.35 16.39
N VAL A 227 -5.69 -12.31 15.57
CA VAL A 227 -4.42 -11.61 15.43
C VAL A 227 -4.36 -10.42 16.40
N GLY A 228 -3.27 -10.33 17.15
CA GLY A 228 -2.99 -9.22 18.05
C GLY A 228 -2.45 -7.99 17.32
N HIS A 229 -1.73 -7.13 18.08
CA HIS A 229 -1.24 -5.85 17.57
C HIS A 229 -0.36 -5.95 16.32
N GLN A 230 0.43 -7.02 16.17
CA GLN A 230 1.36 -7.18 15.05
C GLN A 230 0.68 -7.60 13.73
N SER A 231 -0.51 -7.08 13.44
CA SER A 231 -1.26 -7.37 12.22
C SER A 231 -0.58 -6.91 10.93
N TRP A 232 0.41 -6.01 11.01
CA TRP A 232 1.18 -5.53 9.87
C TRP A 232 1.95 -6.61 9.11
N GLY A 233 2.37 -7.70 9.79
CA GLY A 233 2.99 -8.84 9.13
C GLY A 233 2.08 -9.44 8.06
N LYS A 234 0.78 -9.61 8.38
CA LYS A 234 -0.24 -10.08 7.43
C LYS A 234 -0.63 -8.99 6.44
N ALA A 235 -0.83 -7.75 6.90
CA ALA A 235 -1.27 -6.64 6.06
C ALA A 235 -0.31 -6.37 4.90
N TYR A 236 1.00 -6.29 5.17
CA TYR A 236 1.98 -6.00 4.12
C TYR A 236 2.38 -7.23 3.27
N THR A 237 1.90 -8.41 3.62
CA THR A 237 1.99 -9.63 2.78
C THR A 237 0.66 -10.03 2.15
N GLU A 238 -0.38 -9.18 2.28
CA GLU A 238 -1.67 -9.40 1.62
C GLU A 238 -1.49 -9.50 0.10
N PRO A 239 -1.92 -10.61 -0.54
CA PRO A 239 -1.61 -10.87 -1.96
C PRO A 239 -2.08 -9.78 -2.93
N GLU A 240 -3.19 -9.12 -2.62
CA GLU A 240 -3.77 -8.07 -3.47
C GLU A 240 -3.19 -6.68 -3.20
N LEU A 241 -2.40 -6.49 -2.12
CA LEU A 241 -2.03 -5.15 -1.67
C LEU A 241 -1.19 -4.40 -2.71
N GLU A 242 -0.19 -5.04 -3.28
CA GLU A 242 0.68 -4.39 -4.27
C GLU A 242 -0.09 -4.00 -5.54
N SER A 243 -0.91 -4.90 -6.08
CA SER A 243 -1.74 -4.58 -7.24
C SER A 243 -2.74 -3.46 -6.94
N TRP A 244 -3.30 -3.46 -5.72
CA TRP A 244 -4.19 -2.40 -5.27
C TRP A 244 -3.45 -1.05 -5.19
N ILE A 245 -2.24 -1.00 -4.63
CA ILE A 245 -1.38 0.21 -4.59
C ILE A 245 -1.12 0.72 -6.01
N LEU A 246 -0.70 -0.17 -6.91
CA LEU A 246 -0.33 0.18 -8.28
C LEU A 246 -1.52 0.69 -9.12
N ALA A 247 -2.74 0.32 -8.76
CA ALA A 247 -3.96 0.78 -9.42
C ALA A 247 -4.43 2.17 -8.95
N LYS A 248 -3.85 2.76 -7.87
CA LYS A 248 -4.32 4.03 -7.31
C LYS A 248 -3.72 5.23 -8.02
N LYS A 249 -4.61 6.14 -8.42
CA LYS A 249 -4.28 7.41 -9.06
C LYS A 249 -5.41 8.42 -8.77
N LYS A 250 -5.06 9.68 -8.54
CA LYS A 250 -6.00 10.81 -8.46
C LYS A 250 -6.53 11.20 -9.82
#